data_a8c7693e1c7dd1bfd2ea554fceae68e6
#
_entry.id   a8c7693e1c7dd1bfd2ea554fceae68e6
#
_cell.length_a   1.000
_cell.length_b   1.000
_cell.length_c   1.000
_cell.angle_alpha   90.00
_cell.angle_beta   90.00
_cell.angle_gamma   90.00
#
_symmetry.space_group_name_H-M   'P 1'
#
loop_
_entity.id
_entity.type
_entity.pdbx_description
1 polymer ?
#
loop_
_entity_poly.entity_id
_entity_poly.type
_entity_poly.pdbx_seq_one_letter_code
_entity_poly.pdbx_strand_id
1 'polypeptide(L)'
;MSHKQTVAILGSTGSIGTQTLDVIDRHSELFEVYALTAHSNIDLLVEQAKRYRPEVVAIADERHYKTLREALDGLPVKVFAGADSICQIAAMSPIDTVVTAMVGYSGLLPTVRAIEAGKKIALANKETLVVAGELVTDLALRNRVDIVPIDSEHSAIFQCLVGENENSVEKLILTASGGAFRDTPKDDLRLATADDALRHPTWKMGAKITIDSATMMNKGFEVIEARWLFDIPTDKIEVIIHPQSIVHSMVQFCDGSIKAQLGQPDMRHPIQYALTFPDRLNAQVERANLADIHQLTFEKPDYEKFRNLRLAYDALRRGGNIPCILNAANEVAVDAFLKGKIGFFAMSDIIEQTISETAFISSPTLDDYIATDREARARTSAKIK
;
A
#
# COMPACT_ATOMS: atom_id res chain seq x y z
N MET A 1 -35.31 3.70 0.94
CA MET A 1 -34.06 3.67 0.14
C MET A 1 -32.95 3.34 1.10
N SER A 2 -32.14 2.31 0.88
CA SER A 2 -30.96 2.05 1.70
C SER A 2 -30.02 3.24 1.59
N HIS A 3 -29.46 3.69 2.70
CA HIS A 3 -28.46 4.77 2.74
C HIS A 3 -27.23 4.29 1.94
N LYS A 4 -26.78 5.07 0.94
CA LYS A 4 -25.54 4.79 0.24
C LYS A 4 -24.37 5.04 1.17
N GLN A 5 -23.36 4.19 1.10
CA GLN A 5 -22.10 4.41 1.82
C GLN A 5 -21.32 5.55 1.17
N THR A 6 -20.97 6.55 1.96
CA THR A 6 -20.18 7.70 1.50
C THR A 6 -18.69 7.40 1.58
N VAL A 7 -17.98 7.61 0.46
CA VAL A 7 -16.57 7.23 0.30
C VAL A 7 -15.70 8.45 0.02
N ALA A 8 -14.62 8.60 0.78
CA ALA A 8 -13.51 9.49 0.44
C ALA A 8 -12.36 8.69 -0.19
N ILE A 9 -11.82 9.16 -1.32
CA ILE A 9 -10.69 8.51 -1.98
C ILE A 9 -9.47 9.43 -1.88
N LEU A 10 -8.53 9.08 -1.01
CA LEU A 10 -7.28 9.81 -0.86
C LEU A 10 -6.28 9.28 -1.88
N GLY A 11 -5.95 10.10 -2.89
CA GLY A 11 -5.14 9.69 -4.04
C GLY A 11 -5.96 9.13 -5.22
N SER A 12 -7.09 9.75 -5.53
CA SER A 12 -8.07 9.31 -6.54
C SER A 12 -7.49 9.21 -7.96
N THR A 13 -6.45 9.97 -8.27
CA THR A 13 -5.81 10.00 -9.59
C THR A 13 -4.71 8.93 -9.77
N GLY A 14 -4.39 8.19 -8.72
CA GLY A 14 -3.45 7.06 -8.76
C GLY A 14 -4.10 5.78 -9.30
N SER A 15 -3.28 4.72 -9.48
CA SER A 15 -3.76 3.43 -10.01
C SER A 15 -4.88 2.83 -9.16
N ILE A 16 -4.76 2.83 -7.83
CA ILE A 16 -5.79 2.30 -6.93
C ILE A 16 -7.01 3.22 -6.92
N GLY A 17 -6.79 4.55 -6.86
CA GLY A 17 -7.89 5.52 -6.83
C GLY A 17 -8.79 5.45 -8.07
N THR A 18 -8.21 5.34 -9.27
CA THR A 18 -8.98 5.20 -10.53
C THR A 18 -9.75 3.88 -10.59
N GLN A 19 -9.15 2.78 -10.11
CA GLN A 19 -9.83 1.48 -10.03
C GLN A 19 -10.91 1.46 -8.94
N THR A 20 -10.72 2.21 -7.86
CA THR A 20 -11.79 2.41 -6.85
C THR A 20 -13.00 3.10 -7.45
N LEU A 21 -12.78 4.13 -8.25
CA LEU A 21 -13.88 4.81 -8.97
C LEU A 21 -14.57 3.89 -9.98
N ASP A 22 -13.82 3.03 -10.69
CA ASP A 22 -14.41 2.00 -11.57
C ASP A 22 -15.29 1.00 -10.79
N VAL A 23 -14.88 0.58 -9.60
CA VAL A 23 -15.67 -0.27 -8.72
C VAL A 23 -16.94 0.45 -8.24
N ILE A 24 -16.83 1.71 -7.83
CA ILE A 24 -17.98 2.53 -7.40
C ILE A 24 -18.98 2.73 -8.53
N ASP A 25 -18.52 2.97 -9.75
CA ASP A 25 -19.39 3.09 -10.94
C ASP A 25 -20.25 1.83 -11.16
N ARG A 26 -19.65 0.65 -10.96
CA ARG A 26 -20.34 -0.64 -11.13
C ARG A 26 -21.38 -0.94 -10.06
N HIS A 27 -21.28 -0.26 -8.92
CA HIS A 27 -22.14 -0.40 -7.74
C HIS A 27 -22.64 0.96 -7.26
N SER A 28 -23.01 1.83 -8.19
CA SER A 28 -23.44 3.19 -7.89
C SER A 28 -24.72 3.29 -7.05
N GLU A 29 -25.45 2.19 -6.91
CA GLU A 29 -26.59 2.06 -6.01
C GLU A 29 -26.17 1.94 -4.54
N LEU A 30 -24.93 1.49 -4.26
CA LEU A 30 -24.40 1.25 -2.90
C LEU A 30 -23.50 2.38 -2.40
N PHE A 31 -22.82 3.10 -3.31
CA PHE A 31 -21.76 4.04 -2.97
C PHE A 31 -22.03 5.44 -3.49
N GLU A 32 -21.52 6.43 -2.76
CA GLU A 32 -21.46 7.81 -3.15
C GLU A 32 -20.05 8.37 -2.90
N VAL A 33 -19.48 9.04 -3.92
CA VAL A 33 -18.17 9.67 -3.79
C VAL A 33 -18.34 11.03 -3.12
N TYR A 34 -17.89 11.15 -1.86
CA TYR A 34 -17.97 12.38 -1.08
C TYR A 34 -16.75 13.28 -1.27
N ALA A 35 -15.55 12.71 -1.32
CA ALA A 35 -14.31 13.46 -1.43
C ALA A 35 -13.30 12.78 -2.36
N LEU A 36 -12.60 13.57 -3.16
CA LEU A 36 -11.50 13.14 -4.01
C LEU A 36 -10.25 13.98 -3.71
N THR A 37 -9.10 13.33 -3.58
CA THR A 37 -7.85 14.05 -3.42
C THR A 37 -6.79 13.58 -4.42
N ALA A 38 -5.88 14.46 -4.80
CA ALA A 38 -4.73 14.14 -5.63
C ALA A 38 -3.46 14.84 -5.11
N HIS A 39 -2.28 14.39 -5.53
CA HIS A 39 -1.04 15.10 -5.22
C HIS A 39 -0.86 16.32 -6.11
N SER A 40 -0.78 16.13 -7.44
CA SER A 40 -0.50 17.18 -8.42
C SER A 40 -1.22 17.02 -9.76
N ASN A 41 -1.92 15.91 -9.99
CA ASN A 41 -2.60 15.64 -11.26
C ASN A 41 -3.95 16.37 -11.31
N ILE A 42 -3.93 17.65 -11.74
CA ILE A 42 -5.11 18.52 -11.83
C ILE A 42 -6.09 17.99 -12.87
N ASP A 43 -5.60 17.66 -14.06
CA ASP A 43 -6.46 17.37 -15.21
C ASP A 43 -7.38 16.18 -14.91
N LEU A 44 -6.82 15.09 -14.40
CA LEU A 44 -7.60 13.91 -14.03
C LEU A 44 -8.51 14.18 -12.82
N LEU A 45 -8.05 14.97 -11.83
CA LEU A 45 -8.88 15.33 -10.67
C LEU A 45 -10.10 16.17 -11.10
N VAL A 46 -9.93 17.11 -12.04
CA VAL A 46 -11.02 17.91 -12.60
C VAL A 46 -12.01 17.04 -13.38
N GLU A 47 -11.51 16.09 -14.19
CA GLU A 47 -12.35 15.13 -14.91
C GLU A 47 -13.19 14.29 -13.92
N GLN A 48 -12.54 13.75 -12.88
CA GLN A 48 -13.20 12.98 -11.82
C GLN A 48 -14.23 13.83 -11.07
N ALA A 49 -13.90 15.08 -10.71
CA ALA A 49 -14.82 15.97 -10.01
C ALA A 49 -16.07 16.32 -10.86
N LYS A 50 -15.91 16.53 -12.15
CA LYS A 50 -17.04 16.77 -13.08
C LYS A 50 -17.96 15.55 -13.22
N ARG A 51 -17.37 14.34 -13.23
CA ARG A 51 -18.10 13.08 -13.39
C ARG A 51 -18.84 12.67 -12.12
N TYR A 52 -18.13 12.65 -10.98
CA TYR A 52 -18.64 12.11 -9.73
C TYR A 52 -19.31 13.17 -8.84
N ARG A 53 -19.09 14.46 -9.11
CA ARG A 53 -19.65 15.61 -8.39
C ARG A 53 -19.53 15.46 -6.87
N PRO A 54 -18.30 15.22 -6.34
CA PRO A 54 -18.10 15.11 -4.91
C PRO A 54 -18.41 16.44 -4.21
N GLU A 55 -18.70 16.39 -2.91
CA GLU A 55 -18.83 17.61 -2.09
C GLU A 55 -17.50 18.36 -1.95
N VAL A 56 -16.39 17.60 -1.96
CA VAL A 56 -15.05 18.13 -1.65
C VAL A 56 -14.00 17.57 -2.60
N VAL A 57 -13.08 18.43 -3.05
CA VAL A 57 -11.82 18.01 -3.68
C VAL A 57 -10.63 18.70 -3.01
N ALA A 58 -9.49 18.02 -2.97
CA ALA A 58 -8.25 18.63 -2.51
C ALA A 58 -7.04 18.22 -3.36
N ILE A 59 -6.09 19.15 -3.50
CA ILE A 59 -4.80 18.91 -4.12
C ILE A 59 -3.68 19.12 -3.10
N ALA A 60 -2.76 18.15 -2.96
CA ALA A 60 -1.70 18.25 -1.97
C ALA A 60 -0.69 19.37 -2.30
N ASP A 61 -0.36 19.53 -3.57
CA ASP A 61 0.52 20.60 -4.04
C ASP A 61 -0.23 21.93 -4.13
N GLU A 62 -0.03 22.78 -3.16
CA GLU A 62 -0.71 24.09 -3.04
C GLU A 62 -0.51 25.01 -4.24
N ARG A 63 0.57 24.83 -5.01
CA ARG A 63 0.83 25.62 -6.25
C ARG A 63 -0.28 25.46 -7.26
N HIS A 64 -1.01 24.37 -7.19
CA HIS A 64 -2.10 24.01 -8.10
C HIS A 64 -3.49 24.47 -7.62
N TYR A 65 -3.61 25.05 -6.42
CA TYR A 65 -4.91 25.45 -5.84
C TYR A 65 -5.73 26.37 -6.77
N LYS A 66 -5.10 27.44 -7.26
CA LYS A 66 -5.78 28.43 -8.10
C LYS A 66 -6.31 27.81 -9.40
N THR A 67 -5.47 27.03 -10.10
CA THR A 67 -5.82 26.35 -11.33
C THR A 67 -6.97 25.36 -11.13
N LEU A 68 -6.93 24.56 -10.05
CA LEU A 68 -7.97 23.61 -9.73
C LEU A 68 -9.29 24.30 -9.42
N ARG A 69 -9.27 25.38 -8.64
CA ARG A 69 -10.44 26.17 -8.29
C ARG A 69 -11.10 26.80 -9.51
N GLU A 70 -10.30 27.40 -10.41
CA GLU A 70 -10.80 27.99 -11.65
C GLU A 70 -11.40 26.94 -12.60
N ALA A 71 -10.79 25.75 -12.69
CA ALA A 71 -11.27 24.65 -13.54
C ALA A 71 -12.61 24.03 -13.06
N LEU A 72 -12.92 24.20 -11.78
CA LEU A 72 -14.16 23.72 -11.14
C LEU A 72 -15.16 24.84 -10.85
N ASP A 73 -14.90 26.06 -11.34
CA ASP A 73 -15.82 27.19 -11.16
C ASP A 73 -17.19 26.85 -11.75
N GLY A 74 -18.26 27.25 -11.02
CA GLY A 74 -19.65 26.93 -11.40
C GLY A 74 -20.12 25.52 -10.99
N LEU A 75 -19.28 24.64 -10.46
CA LEU A 75 -19.69 23.38 -9.86
C LEU A 75 -19.90 23.54 -8.33
N PRO A 76 -20.86 22.84 -7.72
CA PRO A 76 -21.10 22.89 -6.28
C PRO A 76 -20.07 22.02 -5.50
N VAL A 77 -18.78 22.20 -5.78
CA VAL A 77 -17.67 21.43 -5.21
C VAL A 77 -16.76 22.36 -4.40
N LYS A 78 -16.49 22.02 -3.15
CA LYS A 78 -15.54 22.78 -2.31
C LYS A 78 -14.12 22.35 -2.65
N VAL A 79 -13.25 23.32 -2.94
CA VAL A 79 -11.85 23.07 -3.34
C VAL A 79 -10.90 23.48 -2.24
N PHE A 80 -10.00 22.56 -1.87
CA PHE A 80 -8.97 22.75 -0.86
C PHE A 80 -7.57 22.42 -1.41
N ALA A 81 -6.54 22.83 -0.67
CA ALA A 81 -5.16 22.48 -0.99
C ALA A 81 -4.32 22.26 0.28
N GLY A 82 -3.20 21.58 0.10
CA GLY A 82 -2.24 21.28 1.15
C GLY A 82 -2.52 19.97 1.89
N ALA A 83 -1.48 19.43 2.52
CA ALA A 83 -1.52 18.16 3.25
C ALA A 83 -2.49 18.21 4.44
N ASP A 84 -2.54 19.34 5.16
CA ASP A 84 -3.44 19.52 6.29
C ASP A 84 -4.92 19.46 5.88
N SER A 85 -5.26 19.99 4.71
CA SER A 85 -6.61 19.91 4.16
C SER A 85 -7.01 18.45 3.88
N ILE A 86 -6.09 17.62 3.39
CA ILE A 86 -6.34 16.18 3.16
C ILE A 86 -6.60 15.47 4.50
N CYS A 87 -5.84 15.79 5.55
CA CYS A 87 -6.07 15.27 6.89
C CYS A 87 -7.46 15.66 7.43
N GLN A 88 -7.87 16.92 7.24
CA GLN A 88 -9.19 17.39 7.65
C GLN A 88 -10.33 16.70 6.87
N ILE A 89 -10.17 16.53 5.56
CA ILE A 89 -11.13 15.83 4.71
C ILE A 89 -11.30 14.38 5.16
N ALA A 90 -10.21 13.67 5.46
CA ALA A 90 -10.25 12.29 5.93
C ALA A 90 -11.09 12.10 7.22
N ALA A 91 -11.23 13.15 8.02
CA ALA A 91 -11.97 13.16 9.29
C ALA A 91 -13.41 13.73 9.17
N MET A 92 -13.88 14.13 7.97
CA MET A 92 -15.19 14.76 7.81
C MET A 92 -16.34 13.83 8.22
N SER A 93 -17.28 14.36 8.99
CA SER A 93 -18.40 13.60 9.57
C SER A 93 -19.24 12.81 8.55
N PRO A 94 -19.58 13.33 7.33
CA PRO A 94 -20.41 12.59 6.38
C PRO A 94 -19.75 11.36 5.74
N ILE A 95 -18.43 11.19 5.90
CA ILE A 95 -17.69 10.08 5.29
C ILE A 95 -17.85 8.82 6.15
N ASP A 96 -18.24 7.72 5.53
CA ASP A 96 -18.32 6.40 6.18
C ASP A 96 -17.00 5.64 6.02
N THR A 97 -16.44 5.63 4.81
CA THR A 97 -15.22 4.87 4.47
C THR A 97 -14.19 5.78 3.81
N VAL A 98 -12.94 5.65 4.25
CA VAL A 98 -11.78 6.30 3.66
C VAL A 98 -10.94 5.25 2.92
N VAL A 99 -10.79 5.42 1.61
CA VAL A 99 -9.84 4.64 0.79
C VAL A 99 -8.50 5.38 0.80
N THR A 100 -7.49 4.78 1.41
CA THR A 100 -6.15 5.36 1.51
C THR A 100 -5.27 4.89 0.35
N ALA A 101 -5.41 5.54 -0.82
CA ALA A 101 -4.69 5.19 -2.06
C ALA A 101 -3.50 6.13 -2.35
N MET A 102 -3.00 6.80 -1.32
CA MET A 102 -1.79 7.63 -1.39
C MET A 102 -0.54 6.76 -1.43
N VAL A 103 0.57 7.31 -1.92
CA VAL A 103 1.84 6.58 -2.04
C VAL A 103 2.80 7.01 -0.93
N GLY A 104 3.48 6.06 -0.32
CA GLY A 104 4.54 6.31 0.64
C GLY A 104 4.05 6.89 1.97
N TYR A 105 4.96 7.57 2.66
CA TYR A 105 4.74 8.16 3.99
C TYR A 105 3.52 9.10 4.07
N SER A 106 3.16 9.75 2.96
CA SER A 106 2.09 10.78 2.94
C SER A 106 0.70 10.27 3.39
N GLY A 107 0.47 8.96 3.37
CA GLY A 107 -0.77 8.34 3.82
C GLY A 107 -0.93 8.24 5.34
N LEU A 108 0.15 8.36 6.13
CA LEU A 108 0.12 8.12 7.58
C LEU A 108 -0.83 9.07 8.31
N LEU A 109 -0.59 10.37 8.22
CA LEU A 109 -1.38 11.36 8.98
C LEU A 109 -2.87 11.37 8.60
N PRO A 110 -3.25 11.37 7.30
CA PRO A 110 -4.66 11.27 6.94
C PRO A 110 -5.34 10.00 7.45
N THR A 111 -4.63 8.86 7.45
CA THR A 111 -5.16 7.59 7.98
C THR A 111 -5.38 7.68 9.50
N VAL A 112 -4.41 8.23 10.25
CA VAL A 112 -4.55 8.47 11.69
C VAL A 112 -5.77 9.34 11.98
N ARG A 113 -5.94 10.46 11.26
CA ARG A 113 -7.09 11.35 11.43
C ARG A 113 -8.43 10.70 11.09
N ALA A 114 -8.46 9.86 10.05
CA ALA A 114 -9.66 9.09 9.71
C ALA A 114 -10.03 8.09 10.82
N ILE A 115 -9.05 7.38 11.39
CA ILE A 115 -9.27 6.44 12.49
C ILE A 115 -9.76 7.18 13.75
N GLU A 116 -9.14 8.31 14.13
CA GLU A 116 -9.56 9.16 15.27
C GLU A 116 -11.00 9.64 15.08
N ALA A 117 -11.44 9.87 13.84
CA ALA A 117 -12.81 10.26 13.51
C ALA A 117 -13.78 9.06 13.34
N GLY A 118 -13.35 7.84 13.64
CA GLY A 118 -14.20 6.64 13.60
C GLY A 118 -14.56 6.16 12.18
N LYS A 119 -13.75 6.48 11.17
CA LYS A 119 -14.01 6.08 9.77
C LYS A 119 -13.47 4.69 9.47
N LYS A 120 -14.27 3.86 8.77
CA LYS A 120 -13.76 2.59 8.20
C LYS A 120 -12.61 2.88 7.25
N ILE A 121 -11.53 2.12 7.34
CA ILE A 121 -10.36 2.28 6.49
C ILE A 121 -10.28 1.13 5.47
N ALA A 122 -10.34 1.45 4.19
CA ALA A 122 -9.98 0.56 3.10
C ALA A 122 -8.52 0.88 2.73
N LEU A 123 -7.59 0.08 3.27
CA LEU A 123 -6.15 0.39 3.29
C LEU A 123 -5.44 -0.13 2.04
N ALA A 124 -5.01 0.80 1.17
CA ALA A 124 -4.09 0.47 0.06
C ALA A 124 -2.68 1.00 0.29
N ASN A 125 -2.51 2.01 1.15
CA ASN A 125 -1.21 2.57 1.52
C ASN A 125 -0.55 1.72 2.60
N LYS A 126 0.21 0.71 2.19
CA LYS A 126 0.93 -0.20 3.12
C LYS A 126 1.96 0.53 3.97
N GLU A 127 2.55 1.60 3.44
CA GLU A 127 3.58 2.38 4.13
C GLU A 127 3.06 2.96 5.45
N THR A 128 1.77 3.20 5.59
CA THR A 128 1.15 3.59 6.86
C THR A 128 1.44 2.56 7.97
N LEU A 129 1.27 1.27 7.70
CA LEU A 129 1.55 0.20 8.67
C LEU A 129 3.04 -0.12 8.76
N VAL A 130 3.80 0.07 7.69
CA VAL A 130 5.26 -0.06 7.74
C VAL A 130 5.85 0.97 8.68
N VAL A 131 5.45 2.23 8.56
CA VAL A 131 6.00 3.34 9.35
C VAL A 131 5.59 3.27 10.81
N ALA A 132 4.30 3.06 11.09
CA ALA A 132 3.73 3.23 12.42
C ALA A 132 2.67 2.16 12.74
N GLY A 133 2.91 0.89 12.33
CA GLY A 133 1.90 -0.16 12.40
C GLY A 133 1.35 -0.40 13.79
N GLU A 134 2.21 -0.48 14.83
CA GLU A 134 1.79 -0.63 16.22
C GLU A 134 0.86 0.50 16.67
N LEU A 135 1.25 1.75 16.41
CA LEU A 135 0.44 2.92 16.75
C LEU A 135 -0.91 2.94 16.02
N VAL A 136 -0.90 2.63 14.71
CA VAL A 136 -2.10 2.67 13.87
C VAL A 136 -3.10 1.57 14.24
N THR A 137 -2.62 0.34 14.48
CA THR A 137 -3.50 -0.77 14.86
C THR A 137 -4.06 -0.62 16.27
N ASP A 138 -3.26 -0.13 17.23
CA ASP A 138 -3.72 0.18 18.57
C ASP A 138 -4.76 1.33 18.57
N LEU A 139 -4.53 2.36 17.75
CA LEU A 139 -5.49 3.46 17.57
C LEU A 139 -6.81 2.96 16.97
N ALA A 140 -6.74 2.09 15.95
CA ALA A 140 -7.92 1.50 15.33
C ALA A 140 -8.72 0.65 16.31
N LEU A 141 -8.04 -0.17 17.11
CA LEU A 141 -8.68 -0.97 18.16
C LEU A 141 -9.39 -0.10 19.20
N ARG A 142 -8.73 0.95 19.73
CA ARG A 142 -9.31 1.88 20.71
C ARG A 142 -10.53 2.63 20.17
N ASN A 143 -10.51 3.00 18.87
CA ASN A 143 -11.63 3.70 18.23
C ASN A 143 -12.68 2.75 17.63
N ARG A 144 -12.47 1.42 17.70
CA ARG A 144 -13.35 0.39 17.11
C ARG A 144 -13.54 0.60 15.61
N VAL A 145 -12.43 0.90 14.93
CA VAL A 145 -12.38 1.14 13.50
C VAL A 145 -11.82 -0.09 12.79
N ASP A 146 -12.53 -0.55 11.77
CA ASP A 146 -12.06 -1.64 10.91
C ASP A 146 -11.04 -1.12 9.90
N ILE A 147 -9.90 -1.79 9.81
CA ILE A 147 -8.92 -1.63 8.73
C ILE A 147 -9.04 -2.85 7.82
N VAL A 148 -9.57 -2.65 6.61
CA VAL A 148 -9.73 -3.71 5.61
C VAL A 148 -8.68 -3.54 4.51
N PRO A 149 -7.82 -4.55 4.27
CA PRO A 149 -6.73 -4.41 3.32
C PRO A 149 -7.23 -4.43 1.86
N ILE A 150 -6.64 -3.55 1.04
CA ILE A 150 -6.78 -3.54 -0.41
C ILE A 150 -5.57 -4.21 -1.08
N ASP A 151 -4.38 -4.19 -0.46
CA ASP A 151 -3.23 -4.89 -1.02
C ASP A 151 -3.60 -6.37 -1.28
N SER A 152 -3.25 -6.89 -2.47
CA SER A 152 -3.80 -8.17 -2.96
C SER A 152 -3.47 -9.35 -2.07
N GLU A 153 -2.26 -9.40 -1.55
CA GLU A 153 -1.78 -10.44 -0.66
C GLU A 153 -2.48 -10.42 0.69
N HIS A 154 -2.64 -9.21 1.25
CA HIS A 154 -3.32 -9.03 2.54
C HIS A 154 -4.83 -9.24 2.43
N SER A 155 -5.44 -8.79 1.33
CA SER A 155 -6.83 -9.12 1.02
C SER A 155 -7.03 -10.63 0.91
N ALA A 156 -6.09 -11.35 0.29
CA ALA A 156 -6.15 -12.81 0.19
C ALA A 156 -6.08 -13.50 1.56
N ILE A 157 -5.14 -13.09 2.41
CA ILE A 157 -5.02 -13.60 3.79
C ILE A 157 -6.29 -13.29 4.57
N PHE A 158 -6.77 -12.04 4.53
CA PHE A 158 -8.02 -11.64 5.18
C PHE A 158 -9.19 -12.53 4.76
N GLN A 159 -9.34 -12.80 3.45
CA GLN A 159 -10.39 -13.68 2.93
C GLN A 159 -10.24 -15.13 3.40
N CYS A 160 -9.01 -15.62 3.55
CA CYS A 160 -8.75 -16.97 4.06
C CYS A 160 -9.08 -17.10 5.56
N LEU A 161 -8.97 -16.01 6.32
CA LEU A 161 -9.21 -15.99 7.76
C LEU A 161 -10.69 -15.79 8.12
N VAL A 162 -11.53 -15.31 7.21
CA VAL A 162 -12.97 -15.13 7.49
C VAL A 162 -13.62 -16.44 7.94
N GLY A 163 -14.17 -16.42 9.14
CA GLY A 163 -14.84 -17.56 9.76
C GLY A 163 -13.90 -18.57 10.45
N GLU A 164 -12.60 -18.30 10.48
CA GLU A 164 -11.61 -19.12 11.18
C GLU A 164 -11.31 -18.58 12.58
N ASN A 165 -10.76 -19.45 13.44
CA ASN A 165 -10.28 -19.06 14.75
C ASN A 165 -8.81 -18.59 14.63
N GLU A 166 -8.50 -17.41 15.15
CA GLU A 166 -7.14 -16.83 15.11
C GLU A 166 -6.09 -17.76 15.73
N ASN A 167 -6.42 -18.49 16.82
CA ASN A 167 -5.51 -19.43 17.45
C ASN A 167 -5.18 -20.66 16.60
N SER A 168 -5.90 -20.90 15.49
CA SER A 168 -5.64 -22.01 14.58
C SER A 168 -4.58 -21.71 13.53
N VAL A 169 -4.11 -20.47 13.43
CA VAL A 169 -3.14 -20.06 12.41
C VAL A 169 -1.72 -20.50 12.82
N GLU A 170 -1.11 -21.37 12.00
CA GLU A 170 0.30 -21.75 12.17
C GLU A 170 1.21 -20.70 11.54
N LYS A 171 0.99 -20.32 10.26
CA LYS A 171 1.74 -19.28 9.56
C LYS A 171 0.97 -18.65 8.40
N LEU A 172 1.39 -17.46 8.02
CA LEU A 172 0.98 -16.78 6.79
C LEU A 172 2.03 -17.04 5.70
N ILE A 173 1.58 -17.26 4.47
CA ILE A 173 2.44 -17.49 3.31
C ILE A 173 2.12 -16.42 2.26
N LEU A 174 2.98 -15.40 2.19
CA LEU A 174 2.90 -14.32 1.23
C LEU A 174 3.51 -14.75 -0.09
N THR A 175 2.77 -14.68 -1.19
CA THR A 175 3.30 -14.94 -2.52
C THR A 175 3.92 -13.68 -3.11
N ALA A 176 4.93 -13.83 -3.95
CA ALA A 176 5.57 -12.76 -4.69
C ALA A 176 5.78 -13.18 -6.14
N SER A 177 5.59 -12.25 -7.10
CA SER A 177 5.95 -12.51 -8.51
C SER A 177 7.46 -12.73 -8.71
N GLY A 178 8.27 -12.24 -7.76
CA GLY A 178 9.73 -12.20 -7.84
C GLY A 178 10.29 -10.95 -8.52
N GLY A 179 9.42 -10.08 -9.06
CA GLY A 179 9.81 -8.82 -9.70
C GLY A 179 10.52 -8.99 -11.05
N ALA A 180 10.95 -7.87 -11.63
CA ALA A 180 11.59 -7.82 -12.95
C ALA A 180 12.90 -8.63 -13.03
N PHE A 181 13.60 -8.79 -11.92
CA PHE A 181 14.93 -9.41 -11.87
C PHE A 181 14.94 -10.83 -11.30
N ARG A 182 13.79 -11.48 -11.17
CA ARG A 182 13.69 -12.85 -10.64
C ARG A 182 14.70 -13.80 -11.29
N ASP A 183 14.75 -13.83 -12.61
CA ASP A 183 15.55 -14.76 -13.38
C ASP A 183 16.92 -14.19 -13.80
N THR A 184 17.23 -12.93 -13.47
CA THR A 184 18.50 -12.27 -13.80
C THR A 184 19.60 -12.73 -12.84
N PRO A 185 20.79 -13.15 -13.31
CA PRO A 185 21.92 -13.46 -12.45
C PRO A 185 22.32 -12.28 -11.56
N LYS A 186 22.73 -12.56 -10.31
CA LYS A 186 23.06 -11.51 -9.32
C LYS A 186 24.14 -10.54 -9.83
N ASP A 187 25.17 -11.06 -10.51
CA ASP A 187 26.26 -10.22 -11.00
C ASP A 187 25.83 -9.22 -12.07
N ASP A 188 24.87 -9.58 -12.90
CA ASP A 188 24.35 -8.73 -13.98
C ASP A 188 23.54 -7.53 -13.41
N LEU A 189 23.00 -7.66 -12.19
CA LEU A 189 22.27 -6.58 -11.52
C LEU A 189 23.13 -5.36 -11.19
N ARG A 190 24.45 -5.46 -11.23
CA ARG A 190 25.35 -4.31 -11.08
C ARG A 190 25.16 -3.27 -12.17
N LEU A 191 24.72 -3.71 -13.37
CA LEU A 191 24.50 -2.87 -14.55
C LEU A 191 23.02 -2.56 -14.77
N ALA A 192 22.12 -3.07 -13.90
CA ALA A 192 20.70 -2.88 -14.05
C ALA A 192 20.30 -1.41 -13.98
N THR A 193 19.51 -0.98 -14.95
CA THR A 193 19.00 0.39 -15.08
C THR A 193 17.58 0.51 -14.50
N ALA A 194 17.12 1.75 -14.33
CA ALA A 194 15.74 2.01 -13.95
C ALA A 194 14.74 1.45 -14.99
N ASP A 195 15.05 1.58 -16.27
CA ASP A 195 14.21 1.07 -17.36
C ASP A 195 14.07 -0.46 -17.32
N ASP A 196 15.14 -1.18 -16.96
CA ASP A 196 15.10 -2.64 -16.80
C ASP A 196 14.21 -3.02 -15.61
N ALA A 197 14.37 -2.32 -14.49
CA ALA A 197 13.59 -2.55 -13.26
C ALA A 197 12.10 -2.22 -13.42
N LEU A 198 11.75 -1.27 -14.31
CA LEU A 198 10.36 -0.88 -14.57
C LEU A 198 9.59 -1.89 -15.44
N ARG A 199 10.23 -2.91 -16.01
CA ARG A 199 9.60 -3.96 -16.84
C ARG A 199 9.04 -5.09 -15.98
N HIS A 200 7.98 -4.77 -15.18
CA HIS A 200 7.34 -5.81 -14.36
C HIS A 200 6.62 -6.84 -15.24
N PRO A 201 6.80 -8.17 -14.98
CA PRO A 201 6.28 -9.22 -15.87
C PRO A 201 4.75 -9.35 -15.84
N THR A 202 4.07 -9.02 -14.73
CA THR A 202 2.66 -9.33 -14.52
C THR A 202 1.81 -8.07 -14.28
N TRP A 203 2.25 -7.15 -13.42
CA TRP A 203 1.48 -6.02 -12.95
C TRP A 203 1.87 -4.71 -13.65
N LYS A 204 0.87 -3.88 -13.99
CA LYS A 204 1.08 -2.48 -14.38
C LYS A 204 0.89 -1.59 -13.16
N MET A 205 1.98 -1.09 -12.62
CA MET A 205 2.01 -0.34 -11.36
C MET A 205 2.72 1.01 -11.52
N GLY A 206 2.61 1.87 -10.49
CA GLY A 206 3.40 3.11 -10.42
C GLY A 206 4.90 2.82 -10.34
N ALA A 207 5.73 3.80 -10.73
CA ALA A 207 7.19 3.62 -10.82
C ALA A 207 7.81 3.19 -9.47
N LYS A 208 7.47 3.84 -8.37
CA LYS A 208 8.02 3.53 -7.03
C LYS A 208 7.79 2.07 -6.65
N ILE A 209 6.55 1.60 -6.69
CA ILE A 209 6.21 0.21 -6.30
C ILE A 209 6.80 -0.81 -7.28
N THR A 210 7.03 -0.45 -8.55
CA THR A 210 7.67 -1.33 -9.52
C THR A 210 9.16 -1.54 -9.18
N ILE A 211 9.87 -0.48 -8.75
CA ILE A 211 11.25 -0.62 -8.25
C ILE A 211 11.27 -1.40 -6.93
N ASP A 212 10.31 -1.15 -6.02
CA ASP A 212 10.19 -1.93 -4.79
C ASP A 212 9.95 -3.42 -5.07
N SER A 213 9.18 -3.75 -6.11
CA SER A 213 9.00 -5.13 -6.57
C SER A 213 10.32 -5.71 -7.10
N ALA A 214 11.05 -4.96 -7.94
CA ALA A 214 12.32 -5.39 -8.52
C ALA A 214 13.41 -5.65 -7.46
N THR A 215 13.38 -4.93 -6.34
CA THR A 215 14.29 -5.11 -5.20
C THR A 215 13.76 -6.07 -4.13
N MET A 216 12.55 -6.57 -4.25
CA MET A 216 11.78 -7.30 -3.23
C MET A 216 11.49 -6.47 -1.96
N MET A 217 11.71 -5.15 -1.95
CA MET A 217 11.31 -4.28 -0.85
C MET A 217 9.79 -4.23 -0.71
N ASN A 218 9.04 -4.25 -1.82
CA ASN A 218 7.59 -4.31 -1.78
C ASN A 218 7.12 -5.49 -0.92
N LYS A 219 7.69 -6.69 -1.15
CA LYS A 219 7.37 -7.87 -0.36
C LYS A 219 7.85 -7.75 1.08
N GLY A 220 8.99 -7.07 1.30
CA GLY A 220 9.45 -6.74 2.65
C GLY A 220 8.45 -5.84 3.41
N PHE A 221 7.90 -4.83 2.76
CA PHE A 221 6.84 -3.98 3.34
C PHE A 221 5.56 -4.77 3.61
N GLU A 222 5.20 -5.67 2.74
CA GLU A 222 4.05 -6.54 2.92
C GLU A 222 4.22 -7.51 4.10
N VAL A 223 5.42 -7.99 4.39
CA VAL A 223 5.71 -8.76 5.62
C VAL A 223 5.45 -7.91 6.86
N ILE A 224 5.88 -6.63 6.85
CA ILE A 224 5.65 -5.72 7.96
C ILE A 224 4.15 -5.40 8.10
N GLU A 225 3.46 -5.14 7.00
CA GLU A 225 2.01 -4.90 6.97
C GLU A 225 1.23 -6.09 7.52
N ALA A 226 1.58 -7.34 7.09
CA ALA A 226 0.93 -8.56 7.56
C ALA A 226 1.10 -8.77 9.08
N ARG A 227 2.26 -8.45 9.65
CA ARG A 227 2.50 -8.49 11.11
C ARG A 227 1.45 -7.67 11.86
N TRP A 228 1.16 -6.47 11.38
CA TRP A 228 0.27 -5.53 12.05
C TRP A 228 -1.20 -5.80 11.76
N LEU A 229 -1.56 -6.12 10.52
CA LEU A 229 -2.97 -6.41 10.16
C LEU A 229 -3.53 -7.66 10.82
N PHE A 230 -2.69 -8.69 10.98
CA PHE A 230 -3.15 -10.01 11.45
C PHE A 230 -2.59 -10.38 12.83
N ASP A 231 -1.90 -9.47 13.48
CA ASP A 231 -1.27 -9.65 14.79
C ASP A 231 -0.51 -10.99 14.93
N ILE A 232 0.27 -11.35 13.90
CA ILE A 232 1.02 -12.60 13.85
C ILE A 232 2.53 -12.37 14.00
N PRO A 233 3.26 -13.18 14.80
CA PRO A 233 4.70 -13.04 14.96
C PRO A 233 5.48 -13.12 13.64
N THR A 234 6.57 -12.35 13.53
CA THR A 234 7.39 -12.24 12.30
C THR A 234 7.92 -13.58 11.79
N ASP A 235 8.25 -14.51 12.69
CA ASP A 235 8.76 -15.87 12.39
C ASP A 235 7.67 -16.79 11.81
N LYS A 236 6.41 -16.39 11.92
CA LYS A 236 5.26 -17.07 11.32
C LYS A 236 4.83 -16.45 9.98
N ILE A 237 5.58 -15.51 9.42
CA ILE A 237 5.31 -14.93 8.09
C ILE A 237 6.39 -15.41 7.12
N GLU A 238 5.99 -16.23 6.17
CA GLU A 238 6.86 -16.80 5.14
C GLU A 238 6.60 -16.12 3.80
N VAL A 239 7.66 -15.90 3.01
CA VAL A 239 7.56 -15.42 1.62
C VAL A 239 7.94 -16.55 0.67
N ILE A 240 7.13 -16.75 -0.36
CA ILE A 240 7.44 -17.65 -1.48
C ILE A 240 7.28 -16.92 -2.81
N ILE A 241 8.09 -17.32 -3.79
CA ILE A 241 7.96 -16.82 -5.17
C ILE A 241 6.92 -17.65 -5.90
N HIS A 242 5.95 -16.96 -6.52
CA HIS A 242 4.90 -17.55 -7.35
C HIS A 242 4.75 -16.70 -8.64
N PRO A 243 5.48 -17.04 -9.70
CA PRO A 243 5.59 -16.21 -10.90
C PRO A 243 4.27 -15.91 -11.60
N GLN A 244 3.34 -16.86 -11.58
CA GLN A 244 2.05 -16.72 -12.26
C GLN A 244 1.11 -15.72 -11.57
N SER A 245 1.34 -15.40 -10.29
CA SER A 245 0.53 -14.47 -9.49
C SER A 245 -0.97 -14.81 -9.45
N ILE A 246 -1.31 -16.09 -9.58
CA ILE A 246 -2.70 -16.60 -9.51
C ILE A 246 -3.10 -16.88 -8.06
N VAL A 247 -2.20 -17.44 -7.27
CA VAL A 247 -2.35 -17.53 -5.81
C VAL A 247 -1.86 -16.23 -5.22
N HIS A 248 -2.78 -15.44 -4.65
CA HIS A 248 -2.44 -14.14 -4.10
C HIS A 248 -1.81 -14.20 -2.72
N SER A 249 -2.20 -15.14 -1.88
CA SER A 249 -1.50 -15.57 -0.64
C SER A 249 -2.26 -16.73 0.01
N MET A 250 -1.68 -17.29 1.09
CA MET A 250 -2.20 -18.47 1.76
C MET A 250 -2.07 -18.35 3.28
N VAL A 251 -2.91 -19.11 3.97
CA VAL A 251 -2.83 -19.31 5.43
C VAL A 251 -2.70 -20.80 5.69
N GLN A 252 -1.66 -21.19 6.44
CA GLN A 252 -1.49 -22.54 6.95
C GLN A 252 -2.01 -22.61 8.38
N PHE A 253 -2.82 -23.62 8.66
CA PHE A 253 -3.41 -23.87 9.97
C PHE A 253 -2.66 -24.95 10.74
N CYS A 254 -2.87 -25.00 12.06
CA CYS A 254 -2.17 -25.92 12.96
C CYS A 254 -2.48 -27.41 12.71
N ASP A 255 -3.53 -27.73 11.98
CA ASP A 255 -3.85 -29.09 11.51
C ASP A 255 -3.11 -29.48 10.22
N GLY A 256 -2.28 -28.56 9.68
CA GLY A 256 -1.52 -28.74 8.45
C GLY A 256 -2.29 -28.37 7.18
N SER A 257 -3.57 -28.01 7.26
CA SER A 257 -4.33 -27.56 6.10
C SER A 257 -3.88 -26.15 5.65
N ILE A 258 -4.04 -25.89 4.34
CA ILE A 258 -3.72 -24.58 3.74
C ILE A 258 -4.94 -24.06 3.00
N LYS A 259 -5.37 -22.83 3.34
CA LYS A 259 -6.34 -22.08 2.55
C LYS A 259 -5.62 -21.04 1.69
N ALA A 260 -6.05 -20.90 0.45
CA ALA A 260 -5.48 -19.95 -0.51
C ALA A 260 -6.61 -19.18 -1.21
N GLN A 261 -6.39 -17.90 -1.47
CA GLN A 261 -7.25 -17.13 -2.36
C GLN A 261 -6.58 -17.04 -3.73
N LEU A 262 -7.32 -17.44 -4.77
CA LEU A 262 -6.90 -17.46 -6.15
C LEU A 262 -7.75 -16.52 -7.00
N GLY A 263 -7.12 -15.89 -8.00
CA GLY A 263 -7.80 -15.03 -8.95
C GLY A 263 -6.87 -14.52 -10.04
N GLN A 264 -7.44 -13.90 -11.08
CA GLN A 264 -6.64 -13.12 -12.02
C GLN A 264 -6.06 -11.87 -11.33
N PRO A 265 -4.86 -11.40 -11.74
CA PRO A 265 -4.24 -10.20 -11.18
C PRO A 265 -5.03 -8.94 -11.56
N ASP A 266 -6.00 -8.55 -10.75
CA ASP A 266 -6.85 -7.38 -10.95
C ASP A 266 -7.18 -6.74 -9.59
N MET A 267 -6.70 -5.50 -9.38
CA MET A 267 -6.90 -4.79 -8.12
C MET A 267 -8.36 -4.40 -7.84
N ARG A 268 -9.23 -4.39 -8.85
CA ARG A 268 -10.68 -4.15 -8.63
C ARG A 268 -11.31 -5.23 -7.74
N HIS A 269 -10.77 -6.44 -7.75
CA HIS A 269 -11.27 -7.52 -6.91
C HIS A 269 -11.04 -7.25 -5.40
N PRO A 270 -9.81 -7.01 -4.90
CA PRO A 270 -9.61 -6.68 -3.49
C PRO A 270 -10.18 -5.31 -3.10
N ILE A 271 -10.20 -4.32 -4.02
CA ILE A 271 -10.86 -3.03 -3.77
C ILE A 271 -12.34 -3.23 -3.51
N GLN A 272 -13.05 -3.96 -4.40
CA GLN A 272 -14.46 -4.24 -4.21
C GLN A 272 -14.69 -4.98 -2.88
N TYR A 273 -13.91 -6.01 -2.60
CA TYR A 273 -14.07 -6.78 -1.36
C TYR A 273 -13.88 -5.89 -0.12
N ALA A 274 -12.90 -4.99 -0.10
CA ALA A 274 -12.69 -4.06 1.01
C ALA A 274 -13.87 -3.11 1.23
N LEU A 275 -14.51 -2.65 0.14
CA LEU A 275 -15.65 -1.74 0.21
C LEU A 275 -16.94 -2.46 0.61
N THR A 276 -17.14 -3.71 0.16
CA THR A 276 -18.41 -4.44 0.31
C THR A 276 -18.41 -5.47 1.44
N PHE A 277 -17.27 -5.74 2.07
CA PHE A 277 -17.18 -6.74 3.13
C PHE A 277 -18.27 -6.55 4.20
N PRO A 278 -18.98 -7.65 4.58
CA PRO A 278 -18.70 -9.06 4.28
C PRO A 278 -19.26 -9.61 2.96
N ASP A 279 -19.96 -8.82 2.17
CA ASP A 279 -20.64 -9.27 0.97
C ASP A 279 -19.68 -9.49 -0.22
N ARG A 280 -20.00 -10.49 -1.08
CA ARG A 280 -19.29 -10.74 -2.33
C ARG A 280 -20.19 -10.40 -3.50
N LEU A 281 -19.94 -9.25 -4.11
CA LEU A 281 -20.69 -8.80 -5.29
C LEU A 281 -20.02 -9.27 -6.60
N ASN A 282 -20.75 -9.17 -7.71
CA ASN A 282 -20.19 -9.48 -9.01
C ASN A 282 -19.17 -8.39 -9.44
N ALA A 283 -17.89 -8.72 -9.40
CA ALA A 283 -16.80 -7.78 -9.70
C ALA A 283 -16.64 -7.46 -11.20
N GLN A 284 -17.32 -8.19 -12.11
CA GLN A 284 -17.18 -8.04 -13.56
C GLN A 284 -15.71 -8.02 -14.05
N VAL A 285 -14.87 -8.83 -13.39
CA VAL A 285 -13.47 -9.04 -13.75
C VAL A 285 -13.31 -10.39 -14.45
N GLU A 286 -12.19 -10.56 -15.14
CA GLU A 286 -11.83 -11.83 -15.76
C GLU A 286 -11.79 -12.96 -14.73
N ARG A 287 -12.32 -14.13 -15.09
CA ARG A 287 -12.33 -15.31 -14.22
C ARG A 287 -11.10 -16.16 -14.49
N ALA A 288 -10.44 -16.61 -13.42
CA ALA A 288 -9.36 -17.58 -13.55
C ALA A 288 -9.93 -18.94 -14.02
N ASN A 289 -9.40 -19.45 -15.12
CA ASN A 289 -9.70 -20.81 -15.59
C ASN A 289 -8.51 -21.71 -15.25
N LEU A 290 -8.67 -22.55 -14.25
CA LEU A 290 -7.59 -23.43 -13.79
C LEU A 290 -7.16 -24.46 -14.83
N ALA A 291 -8.06 -24.86 -15.73
CA ALA A 291 -7.73 -25.76 -16.82
C ALA A 291 -6.78 -25.11 -17.85
N ASP A 292 -6.91 -23.81 -18.09
CA ASP A 292 -6.02 -23.07 -19.00
C ASP A 292 -4.68 -22.69 -18.33
N ILE A 293 -4.68 -22.53 -16.99
CA ILE A 293 -3.47 -22.24 -16.22
C ILE A 293 -2.54 -23.45 -16.12
N HIS A 294 -3.10 -24.67 -16.10
CA HIS A 294 -2.44 -25.96 -16.02
C HIS A 294 -1.52 -26.16 -14.80
N GLN A 295 -0.57 -25.25 -14.54
CA GLN A 295 0.47 -25.43 -13.54
C GLN A 295 0.69 -24.16 -12.73
N LEU A 296 0.83 -24.32 -11.41
CA LEU A 296 1.26 -23.30 -10.46
C LEU A 296 2.63 -23.71 -9.90
N THR A 297 3.58 -22.79 -9.88
CA THR A 297 4.95 -23.05 -9.41
C THR A 297 5.29 -22.17 -8.22
N PHE A 298 6.11 -22.71 -7.32
CA PHE A 298 6.52 -22.04 -6.08
C PHE A 298 8.01 -22.28 -5.83
N GLU A 299 8.73 -21.20 -5.45
CA GLU A 299 10.16 -21.22 -5.20
C GLU A 299 10.48 -20.43 -3.93
N LYS A 300 11.66 -20.68 -3.35
CA LYS A 300 12.15 -19.89 -2.23
C LYS A 300 12.74 -18.57 -2.73
N PRO A 301 12.55 -17.44 -2.00
CA PRO A 301 13.21 -16.19 -2.35
C PRO A 301 14.73 -16.27 -2.11
N ASP A 302 15.50 -15.60 -2.96
CA ASP A 302 16.95 -15.45 -2.80
C ASP A 302 17.27 -14.21 -1.95
N TYR A 303 17.51 -14.39 -0.66
CA TYR A 303 17.83 -13.32 0.28
C TYR A 303 19.21 -12.68 0.07
N GLU A 304 20.13 -13.36 -0.60
CA GLU A 304 21.46 -12.82 -0.92
C GLU A 304 21.40 -11.90 -2.15
N LYS A 305 20.53 -12.21 -3.10
CA LYS A 305 20.25 -11.39 -4.26
C LYS A 305 19.38 -10.19 -3.90
N PHE A 306 18.33 -10.40 -3.12
CA PHE A 306 17.34 -9.41 -2.73
C PHE A 306 17.49 -9.01 -1.25
N ARG A 307 18.57 -8.29 -0.96
CA ARG A 307 18.90 -7.84 0.40
C ARG A 307 17.81 -7.01 1.05
N ASN A 308 17.02 -6.28 0.26
CA ASN A 308 15.93 -5.45 0.78
C ASN A 308 14.86 -6.26 1.49
N LEU A 309 14.54 -7.48 1.02
CA LEU A 309 13.62 -8.37 1.73
C LEU A 309 14.18 -8.76 3.11
N ARG A 310 15.48 -9.08 3.20
CA ARG A 310 16.15 -9.37 4.48
C ARG A 310 16.14 -8.14 5.40
N LEU A 311 16.48 -6.96 4.88
CA LEU A 311 16.47 -5.71 5.65
C LEU A 311 15.08 -5.41 6.26
N ALA A 312 14.01 -5.72 5.54
CA ALA A 312 12.65 -5.53 6.05
C ALA A 312 12.32 -6.49 7.22
N TYR A 313 12.70 -7.78 7.11
CA TYR A 313 12.57 -8.72 8.22
C TYR A 313 13.38 -8.28 9.44
N ASP A 314 14.62 -7.83 9.23
CA ASP A 314 15.51 -7.38 10.31
C ASP A 314 14.98 -6.09 10.96
N ALA A 315 14.43 -5.15 10.15
CA ALA A 315 13.78 -3.96 10.66
C ALA A 315 12.56 -4.29 11.53
N LEU A 316 11.72 -5.24 11.07
CA LEU A 316 10.54 -5.67 11.82
C LEU A 316 10.91 -6.36 13.14
N ARG A 317 11.95 -7.23 13.16
CA ARG A 317 12.43 -7.88 14.38
C ARG A 317 13.00 -6.90 15.41
N ARG A 318 13.66 -5.84 14.94
CA ARG A 318 14.18 -4.78 15.81
C ARG A 318 13.07 -3.89 16.37
N GLY A 319 11.99 -3.69 15.62
CA GLY A 319 10.83 -2.91 16.04
C GLY A 319 11.10 -1.43 16.22
N GLY A 320 10.28 -0.77 17.04
CA GLY A 320 10.35 0.67 17.29
C GLY A 320 10.25 1.49 16.01
N ASN A 321 11.11 2.50 15.86
CA ASN A 321 11.13 3.36 14.67
C ASN A 321 11.94 2.80 13.49
N ILE A 322 12.53 1.58 13.58
CA ILE A 322 13.39 1.06 12.51
C ILE A 322 12.63 0.85 11.18
N PRO A 323 11.40 0.31 11.15
CA PRO A 323 10.65 0.21 9.90
C PRO A 323 10.32 1.59 9.27
N CYS A 324 10.13 2.62 10.08
CA CYS A 324 9.99 4.01 9.61
C CYS A 324 11.26 4.49 8.91
N ILE A 325 12.43 4.25 9.51
CA ILE A 325 13.73 4.58 8.91
C ILE A 325 13.92 3.83 7.58
N LEU A 326 13.60 2.53 7.56
CA LEU A 326 13.65 1.70 6.36
C LEU A 326 12.80 2.30 5.23
N ASN A 327 11.55 2.67 5.52
CA ASN A 327 10.65 3.25 4.53
C ASN A 327 11.18 4.59 4.00
N ALA A 328 11.57 5.50 4.90
CA ALA A 328 12.09 6.82 4.53
C ALA A 328 13.34 6.72 3.65
N ALA A 329 14.29 5.85 4.03
CA ALA A 329 15.51 5.60 3.27
C ALA A 329 15.20 4.96 1.91
N ASN A 330 14.28 4.01 1.86
CA ASN A 330 13.87 3.37 0.61
C ASN A 330 13.23 4.35 -0.37
N GLU A 331 12.31 5.20 0.06
CA GLU A 331 11.67 6.18 -0.82
C GLU A 331 12.69 7.12 -1.46
N VAL A 332 13.67 7.60 -0.70
CA VAL A 332 14.74 8.47 -1.20
C VAL A 332 15.70 7.72 -2.14
N ALA A 333 16.07 6.48 -1.80
CA ALA A 333 16.96 5.66 -2.62
C ALA A 333 16.29 5.27 -3.96
N VAL A 334 15.00 4.91 -3.94
CA VAL A 334 14.22 4.60 -5.15
C VAL A 334 14.10 5.81 -6.07
N ASP A 335 13.83 7.00 -5.53
CA ASP A 335 13.80 8.23 -6.33
C ASP A 335 15.16 8.54 -6.99
N ALA A 336 16.24 8.31 -6.25
CA ALA A 336 17.61 8.51 -6.76
C ALA A 336 17.96 7.47 -7.86
N PHE A 337 17.55 6.22 -7.69
CA PHE A 337 17.74 5.18 -8.71
C PHE A 337 16.93 5.47 -9.98
N LEU A 338 15.67 5.87 -9.85
CA LEU A 338 14.82 6.30 -10.98
C LEU A 338 15.42 7.46 -11.77
N LYS A 339 16.15 8.36 -11.08
CA LYS A 339 16.89 9.49 -11.68
C LYS A 339 18.29 9.12 -12.19
N GLY A 340 18.68 7.86 -12.10
CA GLY A 340 20.01 7.38 -12.55
C GLY A 340 21.19 7.88 -11.70
N LYS A 341 20.93 8.35 -10.47
CA LYS A 341 21.98 8.89 -9.57
C LYS A 341 22.74 7.80 -8.83
N ILE A 342 22.14 6.66 -8.61
CA ILE A 342 22.72 5.51 -7.90
C ILE A 342 22.42 4.20 -8.64
N GLY A 343 23.28 3.17 -8.45
CA GLY A 343 23.06 1.83 -9.00
C GLY A 343 22.12 0.98 -8.16
N PHE A 344 21.69 -0.16 -8.72
CA PHE A 344 20.71 -1.06 -8.10
C PHE A 344 21.11 -1.51 -6.68
N PHE A 345 22.32 -2.03 -6.49
CA PHE A 345 22.77 -2.48 -5.15
C PHE A 345 23.03 -1.34 -4.18
N ALA A 346 23.37 -0.14 -4.68
CA ALA A 346 23.57 1.02 -3.84
C ALA A 346 22.32 1.41 -3.05
N MET A 347 21.11 1.08 -3.54
CA MET A 347 19.87 1.28 -2.78
C MET A 347 19.93 0.53 -1.44
N SER A 348 20.24 -0.77 -1.47
CA SER A 348 20.34 -1.58 -0.25
C SER A 348 21.43 -1.09 0.70
N ASP A 349 22.59 -0.68 0.15
CA ASP A 349 23.73 -0.19 0.94
C ASP A 349 23.38 1.10 1.67
N ILE A 350 22.74 2.04 0.98
CA ILE A 350 22.33 3.34 1.54
C ILE A 350 21.24 3.13 2.62
N ILE A 351 20.27 2.24 2.38
CA ILE A 351 19.22 1.93 3.35
C ILE A 351 19.83 1.35 4.63
N GLU A 352 20.71 0.36 4.51
CA GLU A 352 21.38 -0.30 5.65
C GLU A 352 22.21 0.70 6.46
N GLN A 353 22.99 1.56 5.79
CA GLN A 353 23.75 2.62 6.44
C GLN A 353 22.83 3.62 7.16
N THR A 354 21.74 4.04 6.53
CA THR A 354 20.81 4.99 7.16
C THR A 354 20.16 4.39 8.40
N ILE A 355 19.79 3.11 8.37
CA ILE A 355 19.26 2.40 9.55
C ILE A 355 20.29 2.34 10.68
N SER A 356 21.58 2.17 10.36
CA SER A 356 22.64 2.07 11.38
C SER A 356 23.00 3.41 12.04
N GLU A 357 22.80 4.51 11.31
CA GLU A 357 23.20 5.85 11.75
C GLU A 357 22.07 6.67 12.40
N THR A 358 20.80 6.27 12.19
CA THR A 358 19.64 6.98 12.76
C THR A 358 19.34 6.44 14.17
N ALA A 359 19.03 7.35 15.09
CA ALA A 359 18.78 6.99 16.49
C ALA A 359 17.56 6.04 16.63
N PHE A 360 17.75 4.98 17.43
CA PHE A 360 16.69 4.03 17.73
C PHE A 360 15.77 4.56 18.84
N ILE A 361 14.47 4.46 18.62
CA ILE A 361 13.41 4.76 19.58
C ILE A 361 12.54 3.50 19.70
N SER A 362 12.48 2.89 20.89
CA SER A 362 11.81 1.62 21.10
C SER A 362 10.27 1.71 21.09
N SER A 363 9.71 2.82 21.56
CA SER A 363 8.28 3.06 21.65
C SER A 363 7.97 4.47 21.13
N PRO A 364 8.00 4.67 19.79
CA PRO A 364 7.86 5.99 19.21
C PRO A 364 6.40 6.48 19.26
N THR A 365 6.25 7.74 19.58
CA THR A 365 5.00 8.50 19.41
C THR A 365 4.80 8.89 17.95
N LEU A 366 3.64 9.44 17.60
CA LEU A 366 3.40 9.97 16.25
C LEU A 366 4.41 11.07 15.88
N ASP A 367 4.72 11.96 16.82
CA ASP A 367 5.72 13.02 16.61
C ASP A 367 7.13 12.45 16.42
N ASP A 368 7.47 11.37 17.13
CA ASP A 368 8.73 10.65 16.94
C ASP A 368 8.83 10.02 15.54
N TYR A 369 7.74 9.44 15.03
CA TYR A 369 7.70 8.93 13.65
C TYR A 369 7.89 10.04 12.62
N ILE A 370 7.23 11.20 12.82
CA ILE A 370 7.38 12.38 11.95
C ILE A 370 8.84 12.88 11.96
N ALA A 371 9.44 12.97 13.14
CA ALA A 371 10.82 13.40 13.29
C ALA A 371 11.80 12.38 12.68
N THR A 372 11.57 11.10 12.90
CA THR A 372 12.38 9.99 12.37
C THR A 372 12.35 9.96 10.84
N ASP A 373 11.17 10.06 10.21
CA ASP A 373 11.05 10.09 8.74
C ASP A 373 11.86 11.25 8.15
N ARG A 374 11.71 12.46 8.71
CA ARG A 374 12.44 13.64 8.25
C ARG A 374 13.95 13.47 8.40
N GLU A 375 14.42 12.97 9.54
CA GLU A 375 15.85 12.74 9.80
C GLU A 375 16.41 11.68 8.84
N ALA A 376 15.74 10.55 8.72
CA ALA A 376 16.17 9.46 7.85
C ALA A 376 16.26 9.89 6.39
N ARG A 377 15.29 10.68 5.89
CA ARG A 377 15.33 11.26 4.54
C ARG A 377 16.52 12.18 4.35
N ALA A 378 16.80 13.07 5.30
CA ALA A 378 17.94 13.98 5.23
C ALA A 378 19.27 13.22 5.20
N ARG A 379 19.44 12.20 6.09
CA ARG A 379 20.63 11.35 6.12
C ARG A 379 20.82 10.56 4.83
N THR A 380 19.74 9.99 4.29
CA THR A 380 19.78 9.26 3.02
C THR A 380 20.17 10.16 1.87
N SER A 381 19.57 11.35 1.78
CA SER A 381 19.86 12.33 0.73
C SER A 381 21.33 12.78 0.75
N ALA A 382 21.94 12.89 1.94
CA ALA A 382 23.35 13.26 2.09
C ALA A 382 24.33 12.19 1.56
N LYS A 383 23.88 10.92 1.39
CA LYS A 383 24.68 9.81 0.84
C LYS A 383 24.59 9.71 -0.68
N ILE A 384 23.61 10.37 -1.29
CA ILE A 384 23.40 10.38 -2.74
C ILE A 384 24.18 11.57 -3.31
N LYS A 385 25.23 11.29 -4.05
CA LYS A 385 26.12 12.30 -4.66
C LYS A 385 25.61 12.74 -6.02
#